data_80e101fa73448c452861755c24627359
#
_entry.id   80e101fa73448c452861755c24627359
#
_cell.length_a   1.000
_cell.length_b   1.000
_cell.length_c   1.000
_cell.angle_alpha   90.00
_cell.angle_beta   90.00
_cell.angle_gamma   90.00
#
_symmetry.space_group_name_H-M   'P 1'
#
loop_
_entity.id
_entity.type
_entity.pdbx_description
1 polymer ?
#
loop_
_entity_poly.entity_id
_entity_poly.type
_entity_poly.pdbx_seq_one_letter_code
_entity_poly.pdbx_strand_id
1 'polypeptide(L)'
;MCIRDRDELNHTGAHKINNCLGQILLAKKMGKTRIIAETGAGQHGVATATVCALFGLPCNIFMGSKDIERQKPNVFRMKLLGANIIPVESGSKSLKDAMNEALRDWIKNVRDTFYIIGSTAGPHPYPKMVRDFQSVIGMEAREQILKVEKKLPDYLIACVGGGSNAMGLFYPFLNDTKVKIIGVEAAGKGPKTNQTAATMTSGTPGILHGSYSYVLQDNDGQIKEAHSISAGLDYPGVGPEHSYLKDINRAQYYGVTDKEALDAFQLCSKLEGIIPALEPSHALAYLIKAFKNKQKGKTVILNLCGRGDKDLFTAAKAIGFDADE
;
A
#
# COMPACT_ATOMS: atom_id res chain seq x y z
N MET A 1 3.05 -24.08 8.21
CA MET A 1 1.83 -23.34 8.60
C MET A 1 1.95 -21.92 8.06
N CYS A 2 0.89 -21.38 7.51
CA CYS A 2 0.84 -19.98 7.10
C CYS A 2 0.00 -19.22 8.13
N ILE A 3 0.58 -18.21 8.75
CA ILE A 3 -0.14 -17.29 9.64
C ILE A 3 -0.39 -16.03 8.84
N ARG A 4 -1.65 -15.61 8.80
CA ARG A 4 -2.10 -14.41 8.12
C ARG A 4 -2.18 -13.28 9.14
N ASP A 5 -1.49 -12.21 8.86
CA ASP A 5 -1.69 -10.96 9.56
C ASP A 5 -2.92 -10.27 8.94
N ARG A 6 -3.91 -9.98 9.78
CA ARG A 6 -5.29 -9.66 9.40
C ARG A 6 -5.60 -8.16 9.51
N ASP A 7 -4.78 -7.31 8.89
CA ASP A 7 -5.01 -5.85 8.84
C ASP A 7 -6.31 -5.44 8.12
N GLU A 8 -6.87 -6.32 7.30
CA GLU A 8 -8.18 -6.09 6.68
C GLU A 8 -9.34 -6.06 7.69
N LEU A 9 -9.12 -6.52 8.90
CA LEU A 9 -10.08 -6.44 10.01
C LEU A 9 -10.00 -5.12 10.79
N ASN A 10 -9.02 -4.28 10.53
CA ASN A 10 -8.93 -2.95 11.11
C ASN A 10 -10.19 -2.12 10.78
N HIS A 11 -10.49 -1.12 11.62
CA HIS A 11 -11.73 -0.33 11.54
C HIS A 11 -12.11 0.15 10.13
N THR A 12 -11.14 0.59 9.33
CA THR A 12 -11.38 1.06 7.96
C THR A 12 -11.21 -0.03 6.88
N GLY A 13 -10.94 -1.26 7.28
CA GLY A 13 -10.77 -2.40 6.37
C GLY A 13 -9.39 -2.50 5.73
N ALA A 14 -8.38 -1.80 6.26
CA ALA A 14 -6.99 -1.84 5.80
C ALA A 14 -6.02 -1.30 6.85
N HIS A 15 -4.71 -1.54 6.66
CA HIS A 15 -3.63 -1.08 7.53
C HIS A 15 -3.48 0.46 7.65
N LYS A 16 -4.06 1.23 6.74
CA LYS A 16 -3.85 2.69 6.65
C LYS A 16 -4.25 3.45 7.92
N ILE A 17 -5.23 2.95 8.67
CA ILE A 17 -5.73 3.59 9.89
C ILE A 17 -4.65 3.72 10.97
N ASN A 18 -3.72 2.75 11.08
CA ASN A 18 -2.63 2.78 12.06
C ASN A 18 -1.79 4.06 11.89
N ASN A 19 -1.37 4.32 10.66
CA ASN A 19 -0.60 5.51 10.31
C ASN A 19 -1.43 6.80 10.46
N CYS A 20 -2.67 6.82 9.98
CA CYS A 20 -3.51 8.01 10.03
C CYS A 20 -3.80 8.43 11.47
N LEU A 21 -4.03 7.47 12.39
CA LEU A 21 -4.23 7.76 13.79
C LEU A 21 -2.98 8.38 14.43
N GLY A 22 -1.80 7.85 14.16
CA GLY A 22 -0.54 8.42 14.64
C GLY A 22 -0.32 9.84 14.13
N GLN A 23 -0.52 10.07 12.83
CA GLN A 23 -0.31 11.37 12.22
C GLN A 23 -1.33 12.42 12.66
N ILE A 24 -2.62 12.08 12.84
CA ILE A 24 -3.62 13.05 13.32
C ILE A 24 -3.35 13.49 14.76
N LEU A 25 -2.91 12.58 15.62
CA LEU A 25 -2.51 12.91 16.99
C LEU A 25 -1.29 13.86 17.00
N LEU A 26 -0.33 13.62 16.10
CA LEU A 26 0.81 14.52 15.92
C LEU A 26 0.36 15.89 15.41
N ALA A 27 -0.51 15.95 14.41
CA ALA A 27 -1.06 17.18 13.86
C ALA A 27 -1.76 18.02 14.96
N LYS A 28 -2.58 17.37 15.79
CA LYS A 28 -3.21 18.03 16.96
C LYS A 28 -2.18 18.57 17.96
N LYS A 29 -1.17 17.78 18.28
CA LYS A 29 -0.09 18.21 19.17
C LYS A 29 0.69 19.41 18.62
N MET A 30 0.80 19.51 17.30
CA MET A 30 1.41 20.64 16.60
C MET A 30 0.48 21.84 16.41
N GLY A 31 -0.76 21.80 16.90
CA GLY A 31 -1.74 22.87 16.77
C GLY A 31 -2.24 23.09 15.34
N LYS A 32 -2.17 22.07 14.48
CA LYS A 32 -2.66 22.18 13.11
C LYS A 32 -4.18 22.13 13.07
N THR A 33 -4.76 22.97 12.21
CA THR A 33 -6.21 23.19 12.14
C THR A 33 -6.85 22.68 10.86
N ARG A 34 -6.02 22.28 9.87
CA ARG A 34 -6.44 21.74 8.57
C ARG A 34 -5.63 20.50 8.24
N ILE A 35 -6.32 19.48 7.73
CA ILE A 35 -5.70 18.22 7.29
C ILE A 35 -5.87 18.07 5.80
N ILE A 36 -4.79 17.65 5.14
CA ILE A 36 -4.84 17.20 3.75
C ILE A 36 -4.25 15.80 3.62
N ALA A 37 -4.66 15.08 2.59
CA ALA A 37 -4.11 13.79 2.20
C ALA A 37 -4.22 13.59 0.69
N GLU A 38 -3.41 12.70 0.15
CA GLU A 38 -3.57 12.10 -1.17
C GLU A 38 -4.22 10.72 -1.06
N THR A 39 -4.82 10.25 -2.15
CA THR A 39 -5.26 8.85 -2.23
C THR A 39 -5.36 8.37 -3.69
N GLY A 40 -5.08 7.09 -3.93
CA GLY A 40 -5.32 6.40 -5.18
C GLY A 40 -6.48 5.42 -5.03
N ALA A 41 -6.27 4.26 -4.40
CA ALA A 41 -7.32 3.27 -4.13
C ALA A 41 -8.43 3.76 -3.16
N GLY A 42 -8.27 4.94 -2.57
CA GLY A 42 -9.23 5.51 -1.64
C GLY A 42 -9.08 5.05 -0.18
N GLN A 43 -8.35 3.99 0.11
CA GLN A 43 -8.23 3.46 1.48
C GLN A 43 -7.52 4.43 2.43
N HIS A 44 -6.46 5.10 1.95
CA HIS A 44 -5.81 6.14 2.73
C HIS A 44 -6.72 7.34 2.97
N GLY A 45 -7.45 7.76 1.93
CA GLY A 45 -8.45 8.82 2.04
C GLY A 45 -9.55 8.50 3.06
N VAL A 46 -10.11 7.28 3.03
CA VAL A 46 -11.11 6.83 4.02
C VAL A 46 -10.53 6.84 5.43
N ALA A 47 -9.31 6.33 5.63
CA ALA A 47 -8.67 6.33 6.94
C ALA A 47 -8.41 7.76 7.45
N THR A 48 -7.95 8.67 6.57
CA THR A 48 -7.75 10.09 6.92
C THR A 48 -9.07 10.78 7.24
N ALA A 49 -10.10 10.60 6.41
CA ALA A 49 -11.45 11.15 6.67
C ALA A 49 -12.00 10.65 8.01
N THR A 50 -11.81 9.36 8.33
CA THR A 50 -12.25 8.75 9.60
C THR A 50 -11.61 9.43 10.80
N VAL A 51 -10.30 9.61 10.81
CA VAL A 51 -9.63 10.26 11.95
C VAL A 51 -9.94 11.75 12.00
N CYS A 52 -10.13 12.42 10.86
CA CYS A 52 -10.55 13.82 10.83
C CYS A 52 -11.96 14.01 11.41
N ALA A 53 -12.90 13.13 11.04
CA ALA A 53 -14.25 13.13 11.61
C ALA A 53 -14.22 12.91 13.15
N LEU A 54 -13.42 11.93 13.61
CA LEU A 54 -13.26 11.63 15.03
C LEU A 54 -12.73 12.83 15.84
N PHE A 55 -11.80 13.60 15.25
CA PHE A 55 -11.16 14.72 15.94
C PHE A 55 -11.72 16.10 15.58
N GLY A 56 -12.76 16.16 14.73
CA GLY A 56 -13.43 17.41 14.34
C GLY A 56 -12.53 18.35 13.52
N LEU A 57 -11.65 17.82 12.66
CA LEU A 57 -10.74 18.62 11.84
C LEU A 57 -11.18 18.65 10.38
N PRO A 58 -11.14 19.81 9.69
CA PRO A 58 -11.38 19.90 8.25
C PRO A 58 -10.42 19.02 7.48
N CYS A 59 -10.94 18.28 6.49
CA CYS A 59 -10.21 17.30 5.71
C CYS A 59 -10.38 17.53 4.21
N ASN A 60 -9.30 17.78 3.49
CA ASN A 60 -9.27 17.84 2.03
C ASN A 60 -8.44 16.66 1.49
N ILE A 61 -9.01 15.90 0.56
CA ILE A 61 -8.38 14.71 -0.02
C ILE A 61 -8.20 14.91 -1.51
N PHE A 62 -6.94 14.93 -1.95
CA PHE A 62 -6.56 14.98 -3.35
C PHE A 62 -6.64 13.57 -3.95
N MET A 63 -7.36 13.43 -5.05
CA MET A 63 -7.53 12.15 -5.73
C MET A 63 -7.58 12.35 -7.24
N GLY A 64 -6.83 11.57 -8.00
CA GLY A 64 -6.86 11.62 -9.45
C GLY A 64 -8.26 11.28 -10.00
N SER A 65 -8.73 12.01 -11.01
CA SER A 65 -10.08 11.77 -11.56
C SER A 65 -10.27 10.36 -12.10
N LYS A 66 -9.24 9.75 -12.65
CA LYS A 66 -9.25 8.34 -13.07
C LYS A 66 -9.46 7.39 -11.87
N ASP A 67 -8.85 7.69 -10.73
CA ASP A 67 -9.01 6.90 -9.52
C ASP A 67 -10.37 7.12 -8.85
N ILE A 68 -10.92 8.35 -8.92
CA ILE A 68 -12.29 8.67 -8.45
C ILE A 68 -13.30 7.76 -9.13
N GLU A 69 -13.20 7.60 -10.45
CA GLU A 69 -14.11 6.74 -11.23
C GLU A 69 -13.94 5.25 -10.87
N ARG A 70 -12.69 4.79 -10.68
CA ARG A 70 -12.41 3.40 -10.35
C ARG A 70 -12.85 3.01 -8.94
N GLN A 71 -12.89 3.97 -8.00
CA GLN A 71 -13.04 3.73 -6.56
C GLN A 71 -14.23 4.49 -5.94
N LYS A 72 -15.34 4.60 -6.68
CA LYS A 72 -16.58 5.28 -6.25
C LYS A 72 -17.05 4.92 -4.83
N PRO A 73 -17.01 3.65 -4.37
CA PRO A 73 -17.43 3.31 -3.02
C PRO A 73 -16.59 4.00 -1.93
N ASN A 74 -15.28 4.12 -2.12
CA ASN A 74 -14.41 4.82 -1.17
C ASN A 74 -14.60 6.34 -1.25
N VAL A 75 -14.84 6.90 -2.44
CA VAL A 75 -15.18 8.32 -2.60
C VAL A 75 -16.48 8.65 -1.82
N PHE A 76 -17.47 7.79 -1.91
CA PHE A 76 -18.71 7.95 -1.16
C PHE A 76 -18.48 7.88 0.36
N ARG A 77 -17.69 6.91 0.83
CA ARG A 77 -17.31 6.80 2.26
C ARG A 77 -16.61 8.07 2.76
N MET A 78 -15.66 8.61 2.01
CA MET A 78 -14.94 9.84 2.39
C MET A 78 -15.89 11.03 2.50
N LYS A 79 -16.83 11.19 1.57
CA LYS A 79 -17.86 12.25 1.61
C LYS A 79 -18.81 12.10 2.81
N LEU A 80 -19.24 10.87 3.13
CA LEU A 80 -20.07 10.59 4.32
C LEU A 80 -19.35 10.98 5.62
N LEU A 81 -18.02 10.82 5.66
CA LEU A 81 -17.17 11.19 6.79
C LEU A 81 -16.86 12.70 6.83
N GLY A 82 -17.45 13.50 5.92
CA GLY A 82 -17.28 14.94 5.89
C GLY A 82 -16.04 15.45 5.19
N ALA A 83 -15.28 14.60 4.50
CA ALA A 83 -14.11 15.04 3.75
C ALA A 83 -14.50 15.70 2.42
N ASN A 84 -13.78 16.76 2.04
CA ASN A 84 -13.85 17.39 0.75
C ASN A 84 -12.89 16.69 -0.22
N ILE A 85 -13.40 16.19 -1.36
CA ILE A 85 -12.59 15.51 -2.38
C ILE A 85 -12.21 16.53 -3.44
N ILE A 86 -10.91 16.68 -3.67
CA ILE A 86 -10.34 17.56 -4.69
C ILE A 86 -9.89 16.71 -5.87
N PRO A 87 -10.60 16.74 -7.00
CA PRO A 87 -10.22 16.01 -8.20
C PRO A 87 -8.92 16.59 -8.79
N VAL A 88 -8.01 15.71 -9.18
CA VAL A 88 -6.76 16.09 -9.86
C VAL A 88 -6.84 15.65 -11.31
N GLU A 89 -6.80 16.66 -12.21
CA GLU A 89 -6.94 16.49 -13.66
C GLU A 89 -5.60 16.54 -14.39
N SER A 90 -4.51 16.86 -13.70
CA SER A 90 -3.17 16.93 -14.28
C SER A 90 -2.54 15.54 -14.47
N GLY A 91 -1.61 15.43 -15.41
CA GLY A 91 -0.80 14.25 -15.66
C GLY A 91 -1.61 12.99 -16.01
N SER A 92 -1.26 11.87 -15.40
CA SER A 92 -1.96 10.59 -15.56
C SER A 92 -3.29 10.49 -14.80
N LYS A 93 -3.66 11.55 -14.05
CA LYS A 93 -4.89 11.62 -13.23
C LYS A 93 -4.99 10.49 -12.20
N SER A 94 -3.85 10.13 -11.61
CA SER A 94 -3.69 9.01 -10.68
C SER A 94 -3.00 9.44 -9.38
N LEU A 95 -2.68 8.47 -8.51
CA LEU A 95 -2.04 8.69 -7.21
C LEU A 95 -0.78 9.58 -7.30
N LYS A 96 0.07 9.41 -8.33
CA LYS A 96 1.29 10.21 -8.50
C LYS A 96 0.97 11.71 -8.56
N ASP A 97 -0.04 12.07 -9.36
CA ASP A 97 -0.42 13.47 -9.55
C ASP A 97 -1.19 14.02 -8.35
N ALA A 98 -1.99 13.18 -7.67
CA ALA A 98 -2.61 13.53 -6.39
C ALA A 98 -1.57 13.88 -5.32
N MET A 99 -0.46 13.12 -5.22
CA MET A 99 0.66 13.45 -4.34
C MET A 99 1.32 14.78 -4.70
N ASN A 100 1.52 15.05 -5.99
CA ASN A 100 2.07 16.33 -6.44
C ASN A 100 1.22 17.52 -5.99
N GLU A 101 -0.09 17.45 -6.16
CA GLU A 101 -0.98 18.53 -5.76
C GLU A 101 -1.08 18.66 -4.24
N ALA A 102 -1.12 17.56 -3.50
CA ALA A 102 -1.10 17.59 -2.04
C ALA A 102 0.20 18.23 -1.50
N LEU A 103 1.36 17.91 -2.08
CA LEU A 103 2.64 18.52 -1.71
C LEU A 103 2.66 20.04 -2.01
N ARG A 104 2.12 20.48 -3.16
CA ARG A 104 2.01 21.90 -3.50
C ARG A 104 1.12 22.67 -2.54
N ASP A 105 -0.06 22.10 -2.21
CA ASP A 105 -0.97 22.68 -1.24
C ASP A 105 -0.33 22.75 0.16
N TRP A 106 0.31 21.67 0.59
CA TRP A 106 0.98 21.64 1.89
C TRP A 106 2.08 22.69 2.04
N ILE A 107 2.97 22.82 1.05
CA ILE A 107 4.04 23.81 1.09
C ILE A 107 3.46 25.23 1.19
N LYS A 108 2.40 25.52 0.44
CA LYS A 108 1.73 26.82 0.45
C LYS A 108 1.10 27.15 1.79
N ASN A 109 0.55 26.13 2.49
CA ASN A 109 -0.28 26.29 3.70
C ASN A 109 0.37 25.61 4.93
N VAL A 110 1.68 25.44 4.96
CA VAL A 110 2.39 24.64 5.97
C VAL A 110 2.17 25.11 7.42
N ARG A 111 1.82 26.38 7.61
CA ARG A 111 1.65 26.96 8.97
C ARG A 111 0.48 26.34 9.74
N ASP A 112 -0.66 26.15 9.09
CA ASP A 112 -1.91 25.68 9.68
C ASP A 112 -2.29 24.26 9.21
N THR A 113 -1.70 23.78 8.14
CA THR A 113 -2.04 22.52 7.47
C THR A 113 -1.05 21.41 7.81
N PHE A 114 -1.58 20.23 8.13
CA PHE A 114 -0.80 19.00 8.23
C PHE A 114 -1.14 18.08 7.06
N TYR A 115 -0.11 17.61 6.39
CA TYR A 115 -0.26 16.61 5.34
C TYR A 115 -0.10 15.20 5.94
N ILE A 116 -1.20 14.45 6.00
CA ILE A 116 -1.19 13.03 6.38
C ILE A 116 -0.81 12.21 5.15
N ILE A 117 0.44 11.79 5.05
CA ILE A 117 0.92 10.99 3.93
C ILE A 117 0.60 9.51 4.13
N GLY A 118 0.18 8.84 3.04
CA GLY A 118 -0.36 7.48 3.09
C GLY A 118 0.65 6.35 2.93
N SER A 119 1.91 6.66 2.60
CA SER A 119 2.93 5.64 2.33
C SER A 119 4.30 6.02 2.87
N THR A 120 5.26 5.09 2.80
CA THR A 120 6.67 5.31 3.16
C THR A 120 7.45 6.04 2.07
N ALA A 121 6.76 6.81 1.23
CA ALA A 121 7.32 7.68 0.20
C ALA A 121 7.33 9.14 0.67
N GLY A 122 7.88 10.04 -0.15
CA GLY A 122 7.93 11.45 0.17
C GLY A 122 9.22 11.88 0.88
N PRO A 123 9.39 13.19 1.18
CA PRO A 123 10.60 13.70 1.80
C PRO A 123 10.71 13.28 3.26
N HIS A 124 11.94 13.31 3.79
CA HIS A 124 12.13 13.14 5.24
C HIS A 124 11.32 14.21 6.01
N PRO A 125 10.63 13.88 7.13
CA PRO A 125 10.68 12.61 7.87
C PRO A 125 9.57 11.60 7.53
N TYR A 126 8.78 11.82 6.47
CA TYR A 126 7.60 11.01 6.17
C TYR A 126 7.87 9.51 6.07
N PRO A 127 8.89 9.01 5.33
CA PRO A 127 9.14 7.58 5.26
C PRO A 127 9.33 6.93 6.62
N LYS A 128 10.14 7.59 7.48
CA LYS A 128 10.41 7.13 8.85
C LYS A 128 9.14 7.17 9.71
N MET A 129 8.40 8.27 9.66
CA MET A 129 7.19 8.48 10.46
C MET A 129 6.11 7.43 10.12
N VAL A 130 5.85 7.23 8.83
CA VAL A 130 4.89 6.22 8.37
C VAL A 130 5.33 4.81 8.77
N ARG A 131 6.61 4.47 8.60
CA ARG A 131 7.17 3.21 9.08
C ARG A 131 6.90 3.01 10.57
N ASP A 132 7.26 4.00 11.39
CA ASP A 132 7.17 3.90 12.84
C ASP A 132 5.71 3.67 13.29
N PHE A 133 4.73 4.38 12.69
CA PHE A 133 3.31 4.17 12.98
C PHE A 133 2.75 2.84 12.42
N GLN A 134 3.31 2.32 11.34
CA GLN A 134 2.91 1.03 10.79
C GLN A 134 3.63 -0.16 11.46
N SER A 135 4.70 0.07 12.19
CA SER A 135 5.49 -1.02 12.79
C SER A 135 4.73 -1.82 13.85
N VAL A 136 3.59 -1.32 14.33
CA VAL A 136 2.66 -2.08 15.17
C VAL A 136 2.27 -3.42 14.53
N ILE A 137 2.12 -3.47 13.21
CA ILE A 137 1.85 -4.68 12.43
C ILE A 137 2.89 -5.77 12.75
N GLY A 138 4.16 -5.44 12.55
CA GLY A 138 5.24 -6.41 12.76
C GLY A 138 5.53 -6.69 14.23
N MET A 139 5.32 -5.72 15.12
CA MET A 139 5.46 -5.92 16.56
C MET A 139 4.45 -6.93 17.09
N GLU A 140 3.18 -6.76 16.74
CA GLU A 140 2.11 -7.69 17.12
C GLU A 140 2.28 -9.07 16.45
N ALA A 141 2.60 -9.10 15.15
CA ALA A 141 2.87 -10.34 14.43
C ALA A 141 4.04 -11.13 15.06
N ARG A 142 5.09 -10.43 15.51
CA ARG A 142 6.24 -11.04 16.19
C ARG A 142 5.84 -11.65 17.54
N GLU A 143 5.09 -10.92 18.34
CA GLU A 143 4.60 -11.43 19.63
C GLU A 143 3.69 -12.65 19.44
N GLN A 144 2.74 -12.55 18.52
CA GLN A 144 1.78 -13.61 18.23
C GLN A 144 2.47 -14.88 17.73
N ILE A 145 3.40 -14.79 16.78
CA ILE A 145 4.09 -15.96 16.25
C ILE A 145 4.95 -16.65 17.32
N LEU A 146 5.64 -15.89 18.16
CA LEU A 146 6.43 -16.43 19.27
C LEU A 146 5.54 -17.12 20.30
N LYS A 147 4.35 -16.59 20.56
CA LYS A 147 3.38 -17.19 21.48
C LYS A 147 2.84 -18.53 20.94
N VAL A 148 2.56 -18.62 19.64
CA VAL A 148 1.94 -19.80 19.01
C VAL A 148 2.98 -20.85 18.62
N GLU A 149 4.02 -20.45 17.87
CA GLU A 149 5.00 -21.35 17.27
C GLU A 149 6.27 -21.53 18.13
N LYS A 150 6.45 -20.72 19.18
CA LYS A 150 7.66 -20.68 20.03
C LYS A 150 8.97 -20.39 19.27
N LYS A 151 8.87 -19.90 18.04
CA LYS A 151 9.98 -19.55 17.16
C LYS A 151 9.59 -18.44 16.20
N LEU A 152 10.57 -17.77 15.62
CA LEU A 152 10.35 -16.79 14.56
C LEU A 152 9.92 -17.49 13.26
N PRO A 153 9.22 -16.77 12.35
CA PRO A 153 8.84 -17.30 11.05
C PRO A 153 10.07 -17.53 10.16
N ASP A 154 9.95 -18.44 9.20
CA ASP A 154 10.98 -18.59 8.17
C ASP A 154 10.89 -17.46 7.12
N TYR A 155 9.68 -16.95 6.85
CA TYR A 155 9.43 -15.94 5.82
C TYR A 155 8.40 -14.91 6.26
N LEU A 156 8.64 -13.66 5.86
CA LEU A 156 7.66 -12.58 5.83
C LEU A 156 7.34 -12.25 4.38
N ILE A 157 6.06 -12.11 4.04
CA ILE A 157 5.61 -11.78 2.69
C ILE A 157 4.56 -10.66 2.77
N ALA A 158 4.78 -9.58 2.01
CA ALA A 158 3.82 -8.49 1.89
C ALA A 158 3.85 -7.88 0.49
N CYS A 159 2.72 -7.32 0.04
CA CYS A 159 2.67 -6.58 -1.22
C CYS A 159 3.35 -5.21 -1.05
N VAL A 160 3.95 -4.72 -2.13
CA VAL A 160 4.70 -3.46 -2.18
C VAL A 160 4.25 -2.61 -3.36
N GLY A 161 3.60 -1.48 -3.04
CA GLY A 161 3.45 -0.31 -3.90
C GLY A 161 4.39 0.77 -3.37
N GLY A 162 3.88 1.81 -2.68
CA GLY A 162 4.74 2.69 -1.88
C GLY A 162 5.39 1.98 -0.68
N GLY A 163 4.82 0.88 -0.20
CA GLY A 163 5.45 -0.08 0.71
C GLY A 163 5.14 0.07 2.19
N SER A 164 4.13 0.85 2.59
CA SER A 164 3.87 1.11 4.02
C SER A 164 3.46 -0.13 4.82
N ASN A 165 2.59 -0.98 4.29
CA ASN A 165 2.19 -2.23 4.96
C ASN A 165 3.37 -3.19 5.11
N ALA A 166 4.16 -3.32 4.06
CA ALA A 166 5.32 -4.20 4.04
C ALA A 166 6.41 -3.72 5.00
N MET A 167 6.69 -2.41 5.03
CA MET A 167 7.66 -1.85 5.96
C MET A 167 7.20 -1.99 7.41
N GLY A 168 5.90 -1.80 7.67
CA GLY A 168 5.30 -2.04 8.98
C GLY A 168 5.52 -3.47 9.49
N LEU A 169 5.30 -4.47 8.62
CA LEU A 169 5.57 -5.86 8.94
C LEU A 169 7.07 -6.15 9.07
N PHE A 170 7.90 -5.64 8.15
CA PHE A 170 9.31 -6.03 8.04
C PHE A 170 10.21 -5.41 9.11
N TYR A 171 9.95 -4.15 9.48
CA TYR A 171 10.84 -3.36 10.33
C TYR A 171 11.20 -4.03 11.66
N PRO A 172 10.26 -4.59 12.44
CA PRO A 172 10.60 -5.27 13.69
C PRO A 172 11.40 -6.58 13.54
N PHE A 173 11.55 -7.09 12.31
CA PHE A 173 12.30 -8.31 12.00
C PHE A 173 13.62 -8.06 11.25
N LEU A 174 14.00 -6.80 11.01
CA LEU A 174 15.17 -6.50 10.18
C LEU A 174 16.47 -7.09 10.76
N ASN A 175 16.59 -7.14 12.07
CA ASN A 175 17.76 -7.70 12.76
C ASN A 175 17.75 -9.24 12.84
N ASP A 176 16.63 -9.89 12.52
CA ASP A 176 16.50 -11.34 12.53
C ASP A 176 16.98 -11.92 11.18
N THR A 177 18.27 -12.04 10.98
CA THR A 177 18.89 -12.40 9.69
C THR A 177 18.45 -13.75 9.13
N LYS A 178 17.95 -14.66 9.98
CA LYS A 178 17.40 -15.97 9.57
C LYS A 178 15.98 -15.85 8.97
N VAL A 179 15.26 -14.78 9.27
CA VAL A 179 13.94 -14.51 8.69
C VAL A 179 14.10 -13.92 7.31
N LYS A 180 13.61 -14.61 6.30
CA LYS A 180 13.63 -14.14 4.91
C LYS A 180 12.50 -13.15 4.67
N ILE A 181 12.81 -12.01 4.06
CA ILE A 181 11.87 -10.92 3.80
C ILE A 181 11.60 -10.82 2.30
N ILE A 182 10.32 -10.84 1.93
CA ILE A 182 9.88 -10.85 0.54
C ILE A 182 8.82 -9.78 0.31
N GLY A 183 9.15 -8.81 -0.53
CA GLY A 183 8.22 -7.84 -1.08
C GLY A 183 7.66 -8.32 -2.43
N VAL A 184 6.37 -8.15 -2.64
CA VAL A 184 5.71 -8.57 -3.88
C VAL A 184 5.09 -7.37 -4.57
N GLU A 185 5.52 -7.10 -5.79
CA GLU A 185 5.10 -5.97 -6.61
C GLU A 185 4.08 -6.38 -7.67
N ALA A 186 3.32 -5.39 -8.16
CA ALA A 186 2.42 -5.59 -9.29
C ALA A 186 3.19 -5.48 -10.61
N ALA A 187 3.40 -6.60 -11.27
CA ALA A 187 4.00 -6.64 -12.59
C ALA A 187 3.00 -6.36 -13.74
N GLY A 188 1.75 -6.04 -13.42
CA GLY A 188 0.73 -5.68 -14.40
C GLY A 188 0.54 -6.76 -15.47
N LYS A 189 0.75 -6.40 -16.72
CA LYS A 189 0.70 -7.36 -17.86
C LYS A 189 2.02 -8.11 -18.09
N GLY A 190 3.00 -7.88 -17.24
CA GLY A 190 4.30 -8.55 -17.26
C GLY A 190 5.47 -7.58 -17.08
N PRO A 191 6.57 -8.02 -16.44
CA PRO A 191 7.67 -7.14 -16.06
C PRO A 191 8.49 -6.61 -17.27
N LYS A 192 8.34 -7.24 -18.43
CA LYS A 192 8.99 -6.80 -19.68
C LYS A 192 8.07 -5.94 -20.56
N THR A 193 6.87 -5.62 -20.09
CA THR A 193 5.93 -4.75 -20.79
C THR A 193 6.05 -3.32 -20.28
N ASN A 194 5.57 -2.34 -21.03
CA ASN A 194 5.42 -0.96 -20.52
C ASN A 194 4.19 -0.81 -19.60
N GLN A 195 3.53 -1.92 -19.25
CA GLN A 195 2.35 -1.95 -18.39
C GLN A 195 2.66 -2.72 -17.11
N THR A 196 3.47 -2.11 -16.25
CA THR A 196 3.93 -2.68 -14.97
C THR A 196 4.02 -1.58 -13.92
N ALA A 197 3.86 -1.93 -12.66
CA ALA A 197 4.16 -1.10 -11.48
C ALA A 197 5.28 -1.71 -10.61
N ALA A 198 6.02 -2.69 -11.16
CA ALA A 198 7.09 -3.40 -10.45
C ALA A 198 8.38 -2.56 -10.39
N THR A 199 8.39 -1.54 -9.56
CA THR A 199 9.46 -0.55 -9.46
C THR A 199 10.79 -1.14 -9.01
N MET A 200 10.78 -2.06 -8.04
CA MET A 200 12.01 -2.67 -7.51
C MET A 200 12.65 -3.64 -8.50
N THR A 201 11.85 -4.30 -9.35
CA THR A 201 12.33 -5.30 -10.31
C THR A 201 12.61 -4.73 -11.71
N SER A 202 11.98 -3.61 -12.08
CA SER A 202 12.06 -3.04 -13.42
C SER A 202 12.50 -1.57 -13.46
N GLY A 203 12.55 -0.89 -12.31
CA GLY A 203 12.95 0.51 -12.20
C GLY A 203 14.46 0.69 -11.99
N THR A 204 14.87 1.94 -12.01
CA THR A 204 16.24 2.40 -11.76
C THR A 204 16.26 3.43 -10.64
N PRO A 205 17.42 3.66 -9.96
CA PRO A 205 17.53 4.71 -8.96
C PRO A 205 17.19 6.09 -9.54
N GLY A 206 16.38 6.87 -8.82
CA GLY A 206 15.95 8.21 -9.24
C GLY A 206 15.27 8.96 -8.11
N ILE A 207 14.76 10.16 -8.42
CA ILE A 207 14.09 11.03 -7.44
C ILE A 207 12.63 11.17 -7.81
N LEU A 208 11.75 10.86 -6.85
CA LEU A 208 10.32 11.08 -6.98
C LEU A 208 9.74 11.57 -5.64
N HIS A 209 8.89 12.60 -5.68
CA HIS A 209 8.22 13.16 -4.49
C HIS A 209 9.19 13.49 -3.32
N GLY A 210 10.41 13.95 -3.64
CA GLY A 210 11.42 14.31 -2.65
C GLY A 210 12.14 13.13 -1.97
N SER A 211 12.00 11.92 -2.51
CA SER A 211 12.76 10.73 -2.08
C SER A 211 13.70 10.25 -3.17
N TYR A 212 14.90 9.81 -2.78
CA TYR A 212 15.79 9.01 -3.64
C TYR A 212 15.47 7.53 -3.43
N SER A 213 15.02 6.87 -4.49
CA SER A 213 14.56 5.47 -4.43
C SER A 213 14.60 4.84 -5.84
N TYR A 214 14.20 3.57 -5.97
CA TYR A 214 13.91 3.03 -7.29
C TYR A 214 12.63 3.66 -7.85
N VAL A 215 12.65 4.02 -9.14
CA VAL A 215 11.51 4.62 -9.84
C VAL A 215 11.39 4.01 -11.25
N LEU A 216 10.17 3.95 -11.76
CA LEU A 216 9.92 3.62 -13.16
C LEU A 216 10.15 4.89 -14.00
N GLN A 217 11.26 4.93 -14.70
CA GLN A 217 11.65 6.08 -15.53
C GLN A 217 12.28 5.62 -16.85
N ASP A 218 12.33 6.52 -17.82
CA ASP A 218 13.05 6.31 -19.08
C ASP A 218 14.53 6.72 -18.94
N ASN A 219 15.25 6.68 -20.06
CA ASN A 219 16.67 7.01 -20.08
C ASN A 219 16.96 8.51 -19.85
N ASP A 220 15.95 9.35 -20.03
CA ASP A 220 16.02 10.79 -19.80
C ASP A 220 15.55 11.18 -18.38
N GLY A 221 15.24 10.19 -17.54
CA GLY A 221 14.77 10.38 -16.17
C GLY A 221 13.31 10.78 -16.05
N GLN A 222 12.52 10.69 -17.14
CA GLN A 222 11.09 10.96 -17.08
C GLN A 222 10.32 9.79 -16.47
N ILE A 223 9.47 10.09 -15.52
CA ILE A 223 8.66 9.07 -14.82
C ILE A 223 7.65 8.47 -15.79
N LYS A 224 7.72 7.14 -15.94
CA LYS A 224 6.76 6.35 -16.72
C LYS A 224 5.46 6.17 -15.96
N GLU A 225 4.36 6.05 -16.69
CA GLU A 225 3.10 5.60 -16.11
C GLU A 225 3.24 4.18 -15.57
N ALA A 226 2.79 3.98 -14.34
CA ALA A 226 2.64 2.65 -13.78
C ALA A 226 1.35 2.00 -14.29
N HIS A 227 1.27 0.68 -14.22
CA HIS A 227 0.03 -0.06 -14.49
C HIS A 227 -0.13 -1.23 -13.54
N SER A 228 -1.26 -1.27 -12.87
CA SER A 228 -1.73 -2.41 -12.07
C SER A 228 -3.26 -2.44 -12.06
N ILE A 229 -3.82 -3.65 -12.03
CA ILE A 229 -5.24 -3.84 -11.73
C ILE A 229 -5.58 -3.36 -10.32
N SER A 230 -4.61 -3.42 -9.41
CA SER A 230 -4.73 -2.91 -8.04
C SER A 230 -4.37 -1.44 -7.99
N ALA A 231 -5.35 -0.58 -7.72
CA ALA A 231 -5.13 0.87 -7.61
C ALA A 231 -4.16 1.26 -6.49
N GLY A 232 -4.03 0.45 -5.44
CA GLY A 232 -3.10 0.71 -4.34
C GLY A 232 -1.65 0.33 -4.64
N LEU A 233 -1.40 -0.42 -5.72
CA LEU A 233 -0.06 -0.75 -6.20
C LEU A 233 0.31 0.00 -7.49
N ASP A 234 -0.60 0.81 -8.03
CA ASP A 234 -0.42 1.59 -9.27
C ASP A 234 0.39 2.87 -8.98
N TYR A 235 1.68 2.71 -8.71
CA TYR A 235 2.58 3.80 -8.33
C TYR A 235 3.99 3.55 -8.91
N PRO A 236 4.60 4.55 -9.59
CA PRO A 236 5.88 4.38 -10.29
C PRO A 236 7.12 4.52 -9.40
N GLY A 237 6.96 4.50 -8.08
CA GLY A 237 8.03 4.63 -7.11
C GLY A 237 7.85 3.67 -5.93
N VAL A 238 8.75 3.75 -4.98
CA VAL A 238 8.74 2.93 -3.75
C VAL A 238 9.37 3.71 -2.60
N GLY A 239 9.11 3.30 -1.37
CA GLY A 239 9.77 3.88 -0.21
C GLY A 239 11.30 3.71 -0.24
N PRO A 240 12.08 4.74 0.15
CA PRO A 240 13.55 4.70 0.10
C PRO A 240 14.13 3.59 0.98
N GLU A 241 13.47 3.23 2.06
CA GLU A 241 13.91 2.15 2.95
C GLU A 241 13.81 0.77 2.27
N HIS A 242 12.78 0.54 1.43
CA HIS A 242 12.70 -0.65 0.59
C HIS A 242 13.86 -0.73 -0.41
N SER A 243 14.21 0.40 -1.03
CA SER A 243 15.34 0.50 -1.95
C SER A 243 16.64 0.11 -1.25
N TYR A 244 16.88 0.66 -0.07
CA TYR A 244 18.04 0.33 0.75
C TYR A 244 18.08 -1.17 1.13
N LEU A 245 16.96 -1.75 1.57
CA LEU A 245 16.89 -3.17 1.93
C LEU A 245 17.16 -4.10 0.75
N LYS A 246 16.81 -3.69 -0.47
CA LYS A 246 17.18 -4.41 -1.70
C LYS A 246 18.68 -4.34 -1.94
N ASP A 247 19.27 -3.14 -1.88
CA ASP A 247 20.67 -2.91 -2.20
C ASP A 247 21.61 -3.66 -1.25
N ILE A 248 21.26 -3.74 0.04
CA ILE A 248 22.01 -4.55 1.02
C ILE A 248 21.60 -6.03 1.05
N ASN A 249 20.77 -6.49 0.13
CA ASN A 249 20.25 -7.86 0.04
C ASN A 249 19.53 -8.35 1.31
N ARG A 250 18.97 -7.45 2.13
CA ARG A 250 18.18 -7.85 3.31
C ARG A 250 16.77 -8.28 2.96
N ALA A 251 16.19 -7.73 1.89
CA ALA A 251 14.88 -8.11 1.37
C ALA A 251 14.96 -8.42 -0.12
N GLN A 252 14.15 -9.36 -0.57
CA GLN A 252 14.02 -9.74 -1.98
C GLN A 252 12.66 -9.27 -2.52
N TYR A 253 12.63 -8.87 -3.80
CA TYR A 253 11.41 -8.35 -4.44
C TYR A 253 11.09 -9.13 -5.70
N TYR A 254 9.79 -9.44 -5.88
CA TYR A 254 9.30 -10.24 -7.00
C TYR A 254 8.03 -9.63 -7.59
N GLY A 255 7.93 -9.66 -8.90
CA GLY A 255 6.75 -9.20 -9.62
C GLY A 255 5.71 -10.32 -9.78
N VAL A 256 4.44 -9.96 -9.62
CA VAL A 256 3.26 -10.81 -9.87
C VAL A 256 2.35 -10.09 -10.85
N THR A 257 1.84 -10.80 -11.86
CA THR A 257 0.96 -10.24 -12.89
C THR A 257 -0.47 -10.06 -12.38
N ASP A 258 -1.23 -9.18 -13.04
CA ASP A 258 -2.66 -8.95 -12.75
C ASP A 258 -3.46 -10.26 -12.77
N LYS A 259 -3.17 -11.15 -13.75
CA LYS A 259 -3.83 -12.46 -13.84
C LYS A 259 -3.52 -13.35 -12.63
N GLU A 260 -2.24 -13.48 -12.27
CA GLU A 260 -1.84 -14.29 -11.10
C GLU A 260 -2.50 -13.75 -9.81
N ALA A 261 -2.60 -12.42 -9.66
CA ALA A 261 -3.26 -11.79 -8.50
C ALA A 261 -4.78 -12.08 -8.48
N LEU A 262 -5.46 -12.03 -9.63
CA LEU A 262 -6.89 -12.37 -9.73
C LEU A 262 -7.15 -13.86 -9.45
N ASP A 263 -6.29 -14.76 -9.95
CA ASP A 263 -6.38 -16.19 -9.65
C ASP A 263 -6.25 -16.44 -8.14
N ALA A 264 -5.31 -15.76 -7.48
CA ALA A 264 -5.11 -15.85 -6.02
C ALA A 264 -6.25 -15.22 -5.21
N PHE A 265 -6.82 -14.10 -5.67
CA PHE A 265 -8.00 -13.46 -5.12
C PHE A 265 -9.16 -14.44 -5.05
N GLN A 266 -9.49 -15.07 -6.19
CA GLN A 266 -10.56 -16.08 -6.27
C GLN A 266 -10.28 -17.30 -5.41
N LEU A 267 -9.04 -17.79 -5.41
CA LEU A 267 -8.65 -18.99 -4.65
C LEU A 267 -8.79 -18.73 -3.15
N CYS A 268 -8.32 -17.58 -2.64
CA CYS A 268 -8.45 -17.20 -1.24
C CYS A 268 -9.92 -17.09 -0.85
N SER A 269 -10.74 -16.45 -1.68
CA SER A 269 -12.18 -16.32 -1.42
C SER A 269 -12.88 -17.67 -1.31
N LYS A 270 -12.55 -18.61 -2.22
CA LYS A 270 -13.17 -19.95 -2.25
C LYS A 270 -12.72 -20.87 -1.10
N LEU A 271 -11.43 -20.81 -0.75
CA LEU A 271 -10.87 -21.77 0.22
C LEU A 271 -10.95 -21.26 1.67
N GLU A 272 -10.88 -19.96 1.87
CA GLU A 272 -10.75 -19.35 3.20
C GLU A 272 -11.99 -18.53 3.61
N GLY A 273 -12.94 -18.29 2.69
CA GLY A 273 -14.05 -17.39 2.94
C GLY A 273 -13.62 -15.93 3.17
N ILE A 274 -12.40 -15.56 2.76
CA ILE A 274 -11.84 -14.23 2.89
C ILE A 274 -11.73 -13.62 1.51
N ILE A 275 -12.40 -12.48 1.29
CA ILE A 275 -12.25 -11.69 0.07
C ILE A 275 -11.14 -10.65 0.32
N PRO A 276 -9.89 -10.93 -0.10
CA PRO A 276 -8.78 -10.00 0.11
C PRO A 276 -8.87 -8.83 -0.86
N ALA A 277 -8.26 -7.70 -0.55
CA ALA A 277 -8.04 -6.67 -1.56
C ALA A 277 -7.10 -7.17 -2.67
N LEU A 278 -7.13 -6.53 -3.85
CA LEU A 278 -6.24 -6.89 -4.95
C LEU A 278 -4.76 -6.69 -4.59
N GLU A 279 -4.45 -5.75 -3.69
CA GLU A 279 -3.10 -5.53 -3.19
C GLU A 279 -2.50 -6.79 -2.54
N PRO A 280 -3.04 -7.34 -1.43
CA PRO A 280 -2.48 -8.55 -0.82
C PRO A 280 -2.68 -9.80 -1.67
N SER A 281 -3.56 -9.79 -2.68
CA SER A 281 -3.70 -10.89 -3.64
C SER A 281 -2.42 -11.13 -4.44
N HIS A 282 -1.60 -10.09 -4.69
CA HIS A 282 -0.27 -10.25 -5.27
C HIS A 282 0.66 -11.06 -4.35
N ALA A 283 0.66 -10.74 -3.05
CA ALA A 283 1.45 -11.48 -2.06
C ALA A 283 0.99 -12.96 -1.95
N LEU A 284 -0.32 -13.20 -1.98
CA LEU A 284 -0.90 -14.55 -2.01
C LEU A 284 -0.48 -15.32 -3.27
N ALA A 285 -0.53 -14.70 -4.45
CA ALA A 285 -0.11 -15.32 -5.69
C ALA A 285 1.36 -15.76 -5.66
N TYR A 286 2.24 -14.89 -5.14
CA TYR A 286 3.64 -15.24 -4.93
C TYR A 286 3.79 -16.44 -3.98
N LEU A 287 3.10 -16.42 -2.84
CA LEU A 287 3.11 -17.52 -1.88
C LEU A 287 2.71 -18.84 -2.54
N ILE A 288 1.59 -18.87 -3.25
CA ILE A 288 1.09 -20.06 -3.96
C ILE A 288 2.14 -20.57 -4.92
N LYS A 289 2.71 -19.69 -5.75
CA LYS A 289 3.70 -20.03 -6.80
C LYS A 289 5.02 -20.53 -6.22
N ALA A 290 5.57 -19.83 -5.24
CA ALA A 290 6.90 -20.10 -4.70
C ALA A 290 6.93 -21.32 -3.76
N PHE A 291 5.81 -21.59 -3.08
CA PHE A 291 5.74 -22.63 -2.05
C PHE A 291 5.03 -23.91 -2.50
N LYS A 292 4.50 -23.94 -3.71
CA LYS A 292 3.89 -25.15 -4.30
C LYS A 292 4.94 -26.27 -4.36
N ASN A 293 4.77 -27.29 -3.51
CA ASN A 293 5.60 -28.52 -3.44
C ASN A 293 7.06 -28.38 -2.93
N LYS A 294 7.53 -27.21 -2.48
CA LYS A 294 8.96 -27.01 -2.18
C LYS A 294 9.32 -26.65 -0.74
N GLN A 295 8.36 -26.31 0.09
CA GLN A 295 8.63 -25.67 1.40
C GLN A 295 7.82 -26.30 2.55
N LYS A 296 7.66 -27.63 2.56
CA LYS A 296 6.99 -28.31 3.68
C LYS A 296 7.70 -28.01 5.01
N GLY A 297 6.92 -27.76 6.06
CA GLY A 297 7.45 -27.47 7.40
C GLY A 297 7.92 -26.03 7.64
N LYS A 298 7.78 -25.12 6.65
CA LYS A 298 8.11 -23.70 6.81
C LYS A 298 6.95 -22.91 7.40
N THR A 299 7.27 -21.94 8.28
CA THR A 299 6.32 -20.98 8.84
C THR A 299 6.43 -19.67 8.07
N VAL A 300 5.29 -19.16 7.58
CA VAL A 300 5.22 -17.94 6.78
C VAL A 300 4.22 -16.98 7.43
N ILE A 301 4.59 -15.73 7.62
CA ILE A 301 3.65 -14.64 7.89
C ILE A 301 3.40 -13.90 6.59
N LEU A 302 2.14 -13.79 6.19
CA LEU A 302 1.70 -13.02 5.04
C LEU A 302 0.72 -11.93 5.52
N ASN A 303 1.00 -10.67 5.16
CA ASN A 303 0.13 -9.55 5.52
C ASN A 303 -1.08 -9.45 4.58
N LEU A 304 -2.29 -9.68 5.10
CA LEU A 304 -3.55 -9.34 4.44
C LEU A 304 -3.91 -7.89 4.77
N CYS A 305 -3.33 -6.95 4.05
CA CYS A 305 -3.33 -5.54 4.39
C CYS A 305 -4.62 -4.76 4.03
N GLY A 306 -5.63 -5.43 3.44
CA GLY A 306 -6.89 -4.79 3.10
C GLY A 306 -7.98 -5.76 2.64
N ARG A 307 -9.26 -5.35 2.83
CA ARG A 307 -10.46 -6.06 2.36
C ARG A 307 -10.72 -5.78 0.89
N GLY A 308 -11.33 -6.76 0.21
CA GLY A 308 -11.67 -6.71 -1.21
C GLY A 308 -12.97 -6.01 -1.55
N ASP A 309 -13.75 -5.52 -0.58
CA ASP A 309 -15.05 -4.87 -0.83
C ASP A 309 -14.96 -3.71 -1.85
N LYS A 310 -13.84 -2.97 -1.82
CA LYS A 310 -13.58 -1.87 -2.74
C LYS A 310 -13.27 -2.34 -4.18
N ASP A 311 -12.86 -3.59 -4.35
CA ASP A 311 -12.33 -4.14 -5.59
C ASP A 311 -13.33 -5.04 -6.33
N LEU A 312 -14.50 -5.31 -5.75
CA LEU A 312 -15.49 -6.26 -6.28
C LEU A 312 -15.85 -5.97 -7.73
N PHE A 313 -16.20 -4.72 -8.07
CA PHE A 313 -16.54 -4.35 -9.46
C PHE A 313 -15.34 -4.48 -10.42
N THR A 314 -14.16 -4.10 -9.96
CA THR A 314 -12.93 -4.24 -10.77
C THR A 314 -12.60 -5.71 -11.01
N ALA A 315 -12.69 -6.52 -9.97
CA ALA A 315 -12.46 -7.96 -10.06
C ALA A 315 -13.52 -8.64 -10.94
N ALA A 316 -14.81 -8.35 -10.72
CA ALA A 316 -15.92 -8.89 -11.51
C ALA A 316 -15.71 -8.65 -13.01
N LYS A 317 -15.45 -7.40 -13.40
CA LYS A 317 -15.17 -7.03 -14.79
C LYS A 317 -13.95 -7.77 -15.35
N ALA A 318 -12.88 -7.95 -14.57
CA ALA A 318 -11.65 -8.58 -15.02
C ALA A 318 -11.76 -10.10 -15.18
N ILE A 319 -12.63 -10.76 -14.40
CA ILE A 319 -12.88 -12.22 -14.49
C ILE A 319 -14.05 -12.57 -15.43
N GLY A 320 -14.66 -11.55 -16.06
CA GLY A 320 -15.80 -11.75 -16.99
C GLY A 320 -17.13 -12.08 -16.30
N PHE A 321 -17.27 -11.68 -15.01
CA PHE A 321 -18.53 -11.79 -14.29
C PHE A 321 -19.39 -10.57 -14.61
N ASP A 322 -20.58 -10.78 -15.12
CA ASP A 322 -21.54 -9.70 -15.34
C ASP A 322 -22.21 -9.39 -13.97
N ALA A 323 -22.03 -8.16 -13.50
CA ALA A 323 -22.60 -7.76 -12.20
C ALA A 323 -24.11 -7.46 -12.29
N ASP A 324 -24.68 -7.49 -13.51
CA ASP A 324 -26.09 -7.28 -13.77
C ASP A 324 -26.88 -8.60 -13.91
N GLU A 325 -26.22 -9.77 -13.80
CA GLU A 325 -26.81 -11.08 -13.60
C GLU A 325 -26.84 -11.45 -12.09
#